data_8bd3239c8a67f65c4993e2266897838f
#
_entry.id   8bd3239c8a67f65c4993e2266897838f
#
_cell.length_a   1.000
_cell.length_b   1.000
_cell.length_c   1.000
_cell.angle_alpha   90.00
_cell.angle_beta   90.00
_cell.angle_gamma   90.00
#
_symmetry.space_group_name_H-M   'P 1'
#
loop_
_entity.id
_entity.type
_entity.pdbx_description
1 polymer ?
#
loop_
_entity_poly.entity_id
_entity_poly.type
_entity_poly.pdbx_seq_one_letter_code
_entity_poly.pdbx_strand_id
1 'polypeptide(L)'
;MKFNYIKYQGEIIPIYTQDNKKNTTFLFLHGINSSSDFIDKIKNLQQNFNIVALNFPGSKYCTDIKPEDIKLENWINVAKEVLKSIKTKHIVIVAHSMAGGVAVELANDKKVKQVIMLSTINPSMQNNKSYGILKSVIGQGINGNPSFLGKLIMFGASFTKKGKKLLESFSRKGKWYNLLASYVLNNEFMKQLDEKYHACANKLTFIIGENDNIIGTEEFINYAKSLNCPSYILGKTHSPIKDNPDVLNFFFSHFVQTKKRFWFQKFTTFQKNIIDIKTSDEADNEEINELDNILKDEEK
;
A
#
# COMPACT_ATOMS: atom_id res chain seq x y z
N MET A 1 -13.35 2.69 17.38
CA MET A 1 -13.23 3.45 16.13
C MET A 1 -14.63 3.83 15.68
N LYS A 2 -14.90 5.08 15.30
CA LYS A 2 -16.22 5.48 14.80
C LYS A 2 -16.15 5.48 13.26
N PHE A 3 -17.01 4.67 12.64
CA PHE A 3 -17.09 4.59 11.18
C PHE A 3 -18.25 5.43 10.65
N ASN A 4 -18.02 6.08 9.52
CA ASN A 4 -19.07 6.49 8.60
C ASN A 4 -19.24 5.40 7.54
N TYR A 5 -20.30 5.50 6.73
CA TYR A 5 -20.63 4.45 5.78
C TYR A 5 -20.96 5.04 4.42
N ILE A 6 -20.55 4.33 3.37
CA ILE A 6 -21.03 4.58 2.01
C ILE A 6 -21.78 3.35 1.51
N LYS A 7 -22.72 3.56 0.60
CA LYS A 7 -23.39 2.46 -0.11
C LYS A 7 -22.72 2.26 -1.46
N TYR A 8 -22.37 1.02 -1.77
CA TYR A 8 -21.79 0.64 -3.05
C TYR A 8 -22.37 -0.72 -3.49
N GLN A 9 -23.11 -0.76 -4.62
CA GLN A 9 -23.74 -1.98 -5.17
C GLN A 9 -24.60 -2.76 -4.15
N GLY A 10 -25.31 -2.05 -3.28
CA GLY A 10 -26.12 -2.66 -2.22
C GLY A 10 -25.36 -2.96 -0.93
N GLU A 11 -24.03 -2.95 -0.95
CA GLU A 11 -23.16 -3.19 0.19
C GLU A 11 -22.90 -1.92 0.99
N ILE A 12 -22.70 -2.09 2.29
CA ILE A 12 -22.34 -1.01 3.22
C ILE A 12 -20.83 -1.08 3.47
N ILE A 13 -20.12 -0.07 2.97
CA ILE A 13 -18.66 0.03 3.13
C ILE A 13 -18.36 0.98 4.30
N PRO A 14 -17.77 0.49 5.41
CA PRO A 14 -17.34 1.36 6.49
C PRO A 14 -16.09 2.14 6.11
N ILE A 15 -16.07 3.42 6.42
CA ILE A 15 -14.92 4.30 6.24
C ILE A 15 -14.60 4.99 7.57
N TYR A 16 -13.34 5.05 7.93
CA TYR A 16 -12.91 5.85 9.07
C TYR A 16 -12.75 7.30 8.62
N THR A 17 -13.31 8.23 9.39
CA THR A 17 -13.17 9.67 9.13
C THR A 17 -12.83 10.43 10.39
N GLN A 18 -11.90 11.37 10.26
CA GLN A 18 -11.53 12.31 11.31
C GLN A 18 -11.50 13.73 10.71
N ASP A 19 -12.47 14.53 11.10
CA ASP A 19 -12.57 15.93 10.65
C ASP A 19 -11.86 16.85 11.64
N ASN A 20 -10.64 17.23 11.32
CA ASN A 20 -9.82 18.18 12.08
C ASN A 20 -10.06 19.65 11.64
N LYS A 21 -11.14 19.91 10.88
CA LYS A 21 -11.49 21.25 10.36
C LYS A 21 -10.38 21.86 9.50
N LYS A 22 -9.73 21.05 8.68
CA LYS A 22 -8.64 21.47 7.80
C LYS A 22 -9.07 21.55 6.34
N ASN A 23 -8.31 22.31 5.54
CA ASN A 23 -8.58 22.49 4.11
C ASN A 23 -8.07 21.31 3.25
N THR A 24 -7.20 20.49 3.80
CA THR A 24 -6.64 19.30 3.14
C THR A 24 -7.17 18.03 3.79
N THR A 25 -7.58 17.07 2.97
CA THR A 25 -7.93 15.71 3.43
C THR A 25 -6.92 14.72 2.87
N PHE A 26 -6.42 13.86 3.74
CA PHE A 26 -5.65 12.69 3.36
C PHE A 26 -6.58 11.50 3.22
N LEU A 27 -6.58 10.90 2.02
CA LEU A 27 -7.32 9.67 1.71
C LEU A 27 -6.35 8.49 1.75
N PHE A 28 -6.49 7.67 2.77
CA PHE A 28 -5.66 6.50 3.02
C PHE A 28 -6.28 5.24 2.41
N LEU A 29 -5.50 4.56 1.57
CA LEU A 29 -5.87 3.36 0.84
C LEU A 29 -4.95 2.22 1.26
N HIS A 30 -5.50 1.21 1.94
CA HIS A 30 -4.74 0.06 2.45
C HIS A 30 -4.47 -0.99 1.37
N GLY A 31 -3.48 -1.87 1.60
CA GLY A 31 -3.18 -3.02 0.76
C GLY A 31 -3.95 -4.30 1.12
N ILE A 32 -3.49 -5.41 0.56
CA ILE A 32 -3.98 -6.77 0.87
C ILE A 32 -3.72 -7.08 2.35
N ASN A 33 -4.55 -7.93 2.97
CA ASN A 33 -4.49 -8.31 4.38
C ASN A 33 -4.51 -7.14 5.38
N SER A 34 -5.05 -6.01 4.98
CA SER A 34 -5.10 -4.79 5.78
C SER A 34 -6.51 -4.22 5.84
N SER A 35 -6.67 -3.11 6.54
CA SER A 35 -7.91 -2.35 6.69
C SER A 35 -7.56 -0.89 7.02
N SER A 36 -8.56 -0.07 7.30
CA SER A 36 -8.32 1.29 7.84
C SER A 36 -7.46 1.33 9.10
N ASP A 37 -7.29 0.20 9.79
CA ASP A 37 -6.43 0.09 11.00
C ASP A 37 -4.94 0.33 10.70
N PHE A 38 -4.51 0.24 9.43
CA PHE A 38 -3.10 0.47 9.11
C PHE A 38 -2.60 1.88 9.45
N ILE A 39 -3.54 2.84 9.69
CA ILE A 39 -3.22 4.19 10.12
C ILE A 39 -3.40 4.41 11.63
N ASP A 40 -3.62 3.36 12.42
CA ASP A 40 -3.98 3.50 13.85
C ASP A 40 -2.96 4.30 14.64
N LYS A 41 -1.68 4.14 14.36
CA LYS A 41 -0.63 4.92 15.01
C LYS A 41 -0.67 6.41 14.59
N ILE A 42 -0.96 6.70 13.31
CA ILE A 42 -1.06 8.07 12.78
C ILE A 42 -2.27 8.82 13.34
N LYS A 43 -3.45 8.17 13.39
CA LYS A 43 -4.69 8.85 13.81
C LYS A 43 -4.66 9.37 15.25
N ASN A 44 -3.78 8.81 16.09
CA ASN A 44 -3.63 9.21 17.48
C ASN A 44 -2.63 10.36 17.68
N LEU A 45 -1.91 10.75 16.61
CA LEU A 45 -1.00 11.88 16.62
C LEU A 45 -1.75 13.18 16.32
N GLN A 46 -1.12 14.31 16.58
CA GLN A 46 -1.65 15.60 16.17
C GLN A 46 -1.47 15.80 14.66
N GLN A 47 -2.56 16.03 13.92
CA GLN A 47 -2.53 16.30 12.49
C GLN A 47 -3.00 17.71 12.17
N ASN A 48 -2.46 18.27 11.08
CA ASN A 48 -2.93 19.51 10.47
C ASN A 48 -3.77 19.25 9.18
N PHE A 49 -4.28 18.03 9.00
CA PHE A 49 -5.13 17.58 7.90
C PHE A 49 -6.31 16.75 8.43
N ASN A 50 -7.34 16.59 7.61
CA ASN A 50 -8.43 15.65 7.88
C ASN A 50 -8.04 14.26 7.37
N ILE A 51 -8.58 13.22 8.00
CA ILE A 51 -8.33 11.83 7.65
C ILE A 51 -9.59 11.18 7.10
N VAL A 52 -9.45 10.48 5.98
CA VAL A 52 -10.40 9.50 5.48
C VAL A 52 -9.62 8.22 5.18
N ALA A 53 -9.95 7.11 5.85
CA ALA A 53 -9.35 5.81 5.58
C ALA A 53 -10.41 4.82 5.15
N LEU A 54 -10.20 4.25 3.99
CA LEU A 54 -11.13 3.36 3.31
C LEU A 54 -10.94 1.91 3.78
N ASN A 55 -12.03 1.15 3.76
CA ASN A 55 -11.99 -0.31 3.87
C ASN A 55 -12.42 -0.90 2.52
N PHE A 56 -11.50 -1.59 1.86
CA PHE A 56 -11.79 -2.25 0.60
C PHE A 56 -12.56 -3.55 0.79
N PRO A 57 -13.36 -3.95 -0.22
CA PRO A 57 -13.94 -5.29 -0.30
C PRO A 57 -12.91 -6.37 0.01
N GLY A 58 -13.29 -7.27 0.94
CA GLY A 58 -12.41 -8.31 1.43
C GLY A 58 -11.56 -7.94 2.64
N SER A 59 -11.49 -6.67 3.06
CA SER A 59 -10.80 -6.27 4.28
C SER A 59 -11.53 -6.72 5.56
N LYS A 60 -10.89 -6.54 6.71
CA LYS A 60 -11.42 -6.92 8.04
C LYS A 60 -12.85 -6.41 8.31
N TYR A 61 -13.18 -5.24 7.80
CA TYR A 61 -14.48 -4.60 8.01
C TYR A 61 -15.45 -4.74 6.84
N CYS A 62 -15.05 -5.48 5.78
CA CYS A 62 -15.83 -5.77 4.57
C CYS A 62 -15.63 -7.25 4.21
N THR A 63 -16.09 -8.16 5.08
CA THR A 63 -15.76 -9.59 5.02
C THR A 63 -16.74 -10.42 4.19
N ASP A 64 -17.96 -9.92 3.98
CA ASP A 64 -19.07 -10.72 3.42
C ASP A 64 -19.07 -10.81 1.89
N ILE A 65 -17.96 -10.33 1.28
CA ILE A 65 -17.78 -10.36 -0.18
C ILE A 65 -17.10 -11.66 -0.58
N LYS A 66 -17.66 -12.32 -1.58
CA LYS A 66 -17.08 -13.55 -2.11
C LYS A 66 -15.69 -13.31 -2.70
N PRO A 67 -14.74 -14.25 -2.57
CA PRO A 67 -13.38 -14.11 -3.08
C PRO A 67 -13.31 -13.74 -4.57
N GLU A 68 -14.23 -14.26 -5.39
CA GLU A 68 -14.31 -13.98 -6.83
C GLU A 68 -14.70 -12.52 -7.15
N ASP A 69 -15.35 -11.84 -6.20
CA ASP A 69 -15.76 -10.43 -6.31
C ASP A 69 -14.73 -9.46 -5.74
N ILE A 70 -13.66 -9.96 -5.13
CA ILE A 70 -12.52 -9.15 -4.69
C ILE A 70 -11.63 -8.86 -5.88
N LYS A 71 -11.93 -7.75 -6.57
CA LYS A 71 -11.27 -7.30 -7.80
C LYS A 71 -10.79 -5.87 -7.65
N LEU A 72 -9.72 -5.53 -8.35
CA LEU A 72 -9.16 -4.18 -8.30
C LEU A 72 -10.16 -3.13 -8.81
N GLU A 73 -10.98 -3.47 -9.81
CA GLU A 73 -12.03 -2.60 -10.34
C GLU A 73 -13.06 -2.22 -9.26
N ASN A 74 -13.42 -3.18 -8.41
CA ASN A 74 -14.32 -2.90 -7.28
C ASN A 74 -13.65 -1.97 -6.26
N TRP A 75 -12.37 -2.17 -5.99
CA TRP A 75 -11.59 -1.27 -5.14
C TRP A 75 -11.54 0.15 -5.71
N ILE A 76 -11.27 0.28 -7.02
CA ILE A 76 -11.24 1.55 -7.73
C ILE A 76 -12.59 2.26 -7.63
N ASN A 77 -13.68 1.53 -7.89
CA ASN A 77 -15.02 2.12 -7.89
C ASN A 77 -15.44 2.58 -6.50
N VAL A 78 -15.18 1.77 -5.45
CA VAL A 78 -15.41 2.16 -4.06
C VAL A 78 -14.60 3.40 -3.71
N ALA A 79 -13.33 3.44 -4.09
CA ALA A 79 -12.47 4.59 -3.84
C ALA A 79 -12.94 5.86 -4.57
N LYS A 80 -13.46 5.74 -5.80
CA LYS A 80 -14.08 6.85 -6.54
C LYS A 80 -15.30 7.41 -5.82
N GLU A 81 -16.18 6.55 -5.29
CA GLU A 81 -17.35 7.00 -4.53
C GLU A 81 -16.94 7.71 -3.23
N VAL A 82 -15.94 7.18 -2.50
CA VAL A 82 -15.40 7.87 -1.33
C VAL A 82 -14.80 9.22 -1.70
N LEU A 83 -14.00 9.29 -2.76
CA LEU A 83 -13.39 10.53 -3.25
C LEU A 83 -14.44 11.59 -3.59
N LYS A 84 -15.55 11.20 -4.23
CA LYS A 84 -16.68 12.11 -4.51
C LYS A 84 -17.29 12.68 -3.24
N SER A 85 -17.42 11.87 -2.18
CA SER A 85 -18.02 12.26 -0.89
C SER A 85 -17.17 13.25 -0.10
N ILE A 86 -15.86 13.33 -0.35
CA ILE A 86 -14.95 14.26 0.33
C ILE A 86 -15.23 15.69 -0.12
N LYS A 87 -15.54 16.55 0.84
CA LYS A 87 -15.93 17.96 0.57
C LYS A 87 -14.76 18.90 0.31
N THR A 88 -13.57 18.58 0.84
CA THR A 88 -12.39 19.43 0.63
C THR A 88 -11.93 19.41 -0.82
N LYS A 89 -11.39 20.54 -1.28
CA LYS A 89 -10.89 20.70 -2.67
C LYS A 89 -9.42 20.29 -2.83
N HIS A 90 -8.74 20.00 -1.73
CA HIS A 90 -7.34 19.60 -1.70
C HIS A 90 -7.23 18.22 -1.06
N ILE A 91 -6.97 17.21 -1.86
CA ILE A 91 -6.88 15.83 -1.43
C ILE A 91 -5.47 15.31 -1.72
N VAL A 92 -4.87 14.67 -0.73
CA VAL A 92 -3.64 13.89 -0.84
C VAL A 92 -4.01 12.42 -0.67
N ILE A 93 -3.68 11.58 -1.64
CA ILE A 93 -3.86 10.13 -1.52
C ILE A 93 -2.61 9.54 -0.91
N VAL A 94 -2.76 8.64 0.06
CA VAL A 94 -1.69 7.78 0.59
C VAL A 94 -2.09 6.34 0.29
N ALA A 95 -1.44 5.73 -0.68
CA ALA A 95 -1.74 4.36 -1.11
C ALA A 95 -0.66 3.41 -0.63
N HIS A 96 -1.06 2.32 0.01
CA HIS A 96 -0.14 1.29 0.49
C HIS A 96 -0.26 0.00 -0.34
N SER A 97 0.89 -0.55 -0.74
CA SER A 97 0.97 -1.88 -1.36
C SER A 97 0.07 -2.02 -2.60
N MET A 98 -0.86 -2.98 -2.64
CA MET A 98 -1.80 -3.22 -3.74
C MET A 98 -2.61 -1.97 -4.15
N ALA A 99 -2.88 -1.06 -3.21
CA ALA A 99 -3.65 0.15 -3.47
C ALA A 99 -2.94 1.16 -4.41
N GLY A 100 -1.67 0.93 -4.77
CA GLY A 100 -1.00 1.68 -5.84
C GLY A 100 -1.77 1.63 -7.15
N GLY A 101 -2.32 0.45 -7.50
CA GLY A 101 -3.16 0.30 -8.69
C GLY A 101 -4.48 1.08 -8.63
N VAL A 102 -5.01 1.33 -7.42
CA VAL A 102 -6.18 2.20 -7.23
C VAL A 102 -5.79 3.67 -7.34
N ALA A 103 -4.68 4.05 -6.71
CA ALA A 103 -4.27 5.46 -6.59
C ALA A 103 -3.98 6.11 -7.94
N VAL A 104 -3.36 5.39 -8.89
CA VAL A 104 -3.11 5.92 -10.24
C VAL A 104 -4.40 6.21 -11.01
N GLU A 105 -5.46 5.45 -10.76
CA GLU A 105 -6.79 5.69 -11.35
C GLU A 105 -7.51 6.92 -10.78
N LEU A 106 -7.19 7.28 -9.55
CA LEU A 106 -7.76 8.45 -8.87
C LEU A 106 -6.93 9.72 -9.10
N ALA A 107 -5.68 9.57 -9.51
CA ALA A 107 -4.73 10.68 -9.61
C ALA A 107 -5.19 11.80 -10.55
N ASN A 108 -5.99 11.47 -11.58
CA ASN A 108 -6.51 12.44 -12.55
C ASN A 108 -7.68 13.29 -12.03
N ASP A 109 -8.27 12.97 -10.88
CA ASP A 109 -9.31 13.80 -10.29
C ASP A 109 -8.73 15.18 -9.93
N LYS A 110 -9.50 16.24 -10.23
CA LYS A 110 -9.08 17.63 -10.00
C LYS A 110 -8.87 17.98 -8.53
N LYS A 111 -9.53 17.26 -7.62
CA LYS A 111 -9.34 17.43 -6.17
C LYS A 111 -8.02 16.82 -5.70
N VAL A 112 -7.51 15.78 -6.39
CA VAL A 112 -6.27 15.09 -6.03
C VAL A 112 -5.09 15.94 -6.46
N LYS A 113 -4.33 16.42 -5.48
CA LYS A 113 -3.17 17.30 -5.67
C LYS A 113 -1.86 16.57 -5.58
N GLN A 114 -1.82 15.50 -4.78
CA GLN A 114 -0.63 14.68 -4.58
C GLN A 114 -1.04 13.24 -4.31
N VAL A 115 -0.18 12.30 -4.69
CA VAL A 115 -0.32 10.88 -4.40
C VAL A 115 1.00 10.37 -3.80
N ILE A 116 0.93 9.85 -2.59
CA ILE A 116 2.05 9.24 -1.89
C ILE A 116 1.95 7.73 -2.07
N MET A 117 2.91 7.18 -2.80
CA MET A 117 3.05 5.75 -3.07
C MET A 117 3.88 5.12 -1.97
N LEU A 118 3.20 4.47 -1.00
CA LEU A 118 3.82 3.88 0.18
C LEU A 118 4.03 2.38 -0.05
N SER A 119 5.25 1.97 -0.40
CA SER A 119 5.56 0.55 -0.71
C SER A 119 4.55 -0.08 -1.67
N THR A 120 4.21 0.59 -2.76
CA THR A 120 3.15 0.17 -3.68
C THR A 120 3.63 -0.79 -4.75
N ILE A 121 2.70 -1.65 -5.23
CA ILE A 121 2.95 -2.45 -6.43
C ILE A 121 3.34 -1.55 -7.60
N ASN A 122 4.32 -1.99 -8.37
CA ASN A 122 4.83 -1.29 -9.54
C ASN A 122 5.55 -2.30 -10.47
N PRO A 123 5.80 -1.98 -11.74
CA PRO A 123 6.40 -2.91 -12.68
C PRO A 123 7.79 -3.44 -12.28
N SER A 124 8.60 -2.62 -11.60
CA SER A 124 9.98 -3.02 -11.26
C SER A 124 10.06 -4.09 -10.18
N MET A 125 8.98 -4.30 -9.39
CA MET A 125 8.94 -5.39 -8.40
C MET A 125 9.11 -6.77 -9.03
N GLN A 126 8.89 -6.91 -10.34
CA GLN A 126 9.12 -8.17 -11.08
C GLN A 126 10.59 -8.64 -11.03
N ASN A 127 11.51 -7.73 -10.76
CA ASN A 127 12.94 -8.02 -10.63
C ASN A 127 13.33 -8.48 -9.21
N ASN A 128 12.42 -8.40 -8.23
CA ASN A 128 12.68 -8.81 -6.86
C ASN A 128 12.55 -10.33 -6.70
N LYS A 129 13.41 -10.93 -5.87
CA LYS A 129 13.37 -12.36 -5.50
C LYS A 129 12.00 -12.79 -4.97
N SER A 130 11.39 -11.98 -4.09
CA SER A 130 10.06 -12.27 -3.51
C SER A 130 8.95 -12.36 -4.56
N TYR A 131 9.05 -11.59 -5.64
CA TYR A 131 8.13 -11.73 -6.77
C TYR A 131 8.28 -13.10 -7.45
N GLY A 132 9.52 -13.56 -7.65
CA GLY A 132 9.81 -14.89 -8.20
C GLY A 132 9.19 -16.00 -7.34
N ILE A 133 9.30 -15.88 -6.00
CA ILE A 133 8.69 -16.82 -5.06
C ILE A 133 7.17 -16.77 -5.14
N LEU A 134 6.58 -15.59 -5.10
CA LEU A 134 5.12 -15.41 -5.26
C LEU A 134 4.61 -16.06 -6.55
N LYS A 135 5.32 -15.84 -7.66
CA LYS A 135 5.02 -16.45 -8.96
C LYS A 135 5.13 -17.97 -8.92
N SER A 136 6.12 -18.51 -8.18
CA SER A 136 6.29 -19.95 -8.02
C SER A 136 5.18 -20.60 -7.21
N VAL A 137 4.68 -19.92 -6.17
CA VAL A 137 3.63 -20.41 -5.26
C VAL A 137 2.23 -20.29 -5.88
N ILE A 138 1.91 -19.13 -6.44
CA ILE A 138 0.56 -18.86 -7.00
C ILE A 138 0.43 -19.41 -8.42
N GLY A 139 1.55 -19.51 -9.14
CA GLY A 139 1.57 -19.89 -10.54
C GLY A 139 1.70 -18.66 -11.46
N GLN A 140 1.44 -18.89 -12.76
CA GLN A 140 1.60 -17.85 -13.79
C GLN A 140 0.28 -17.14 -14.12
N GLY A 141 -0.42 -16.65 -13.12
CA GLY A 141 -1.73 -16.05 -13.31
C GLY A 141 -2.90 -17.02 -13.07
N ILE A 142 -4.12 -16.63 -13.47
CA ILE A 142 -5.38 -17.34 -13.13
C ILE A 142 -5.37 -18.83 -13.53
N ASN A 143 -4.74 -19.16 -14.64
CA ASN A 143 -4.67 -20.54 -15.16
C ASN A 143 -3.36 -21.27 -14.77
N GLY A 144 -2.45 -20.60 -14.05
CA GLY A 144 -1.17 -21.17 -13.65
C GLY A 144 -1.30 -22.19 -12.53
N ASN A 145 -0.38 -23.15 -12.51
CA ASN A 145 -0.19 -24.08 -11.40
C ASN A 145 1.07 -23.70 -10.63
N PRO A 146 1.11 -23.93 -9.31
CA PRO A 146 2.35 -23.78 -8.57
C PRO A 146 3.46 -24.61 -9.20
N SER A 147 4.65 -24.02 -9.34
CA SER A 147 5.85 -24.74 -9.77
C SER A 147 6.20 -25.84 -8.76
N PHE A 148 7.13 -26.74 -9.11
CA PHE A 148 7.65 -27.71 -8.16
C PHE A 148 8.23 -27.03 -6.91
N LEU A 149 9.00 -25.98 -7.10
CA LEU A 149 9.56 -25.16 -6.01
C LEU A 149 8.44 -24.52 -5.19
N GLY A 150 7.42 -23.97 -5.84
CA GLY A 150 6.26 -23.40 -5.16
C GLY A 150 5.52 -24.40 -4.30
N LYS A 151 5.36 -25.66 -4.77
CA LYS A 151 4.76 -26.73 -3.97
C LYS A 151 5.62 -27.08 -2.74
N LEU A 152 6.94 -27.06 -2.87
CA LEU A 152 7.87 -27.31 -1.77
C LEU A 152 7.79 -26.21 -0.71
N ILE A 153 7.77 -24.93 -1.12
CA ILE A 153 7.59 -23.77 -0.24
C ILE A 153 6.24 -23.85 0.48
N MET A 154 5.16 -24.15 -0.25
CA MET A 154 3.83 -24.35 0.35
C MET A 154 3.82 -25.49 1.38
N PHE A 155 4.51 -26.56 1.11
CA PHE A 155 4.66 -27.69 2.04
C PHE A 155 5.42 -27.24 3.31
N GLY A 156 6.57 -26.56 3.18
CA GLY A 156 7.33 -26.02 4.32
C GLY A 156 6.48 -25.05 5.17
N ALA A 157 5.82 -24.09 4.54
CA ALA A 157 4.96 -23.12 5.22
C ALA A 157 3.76 -23.80 5.95
N SER A 158 3.29 -24.96 5.48
CA SER A 158 2.16 -25.67 6.11
C SER A 158 2.44 -26.20 7.52
N PHE A 159 3.69 -26.25 7.95
CA PHE A 159 4.06 -26.69 9.29
C PHE A 159 3.89 -25.61 10.37
N THR A 160 3.74 -24.35 9.98
CA THR A 160 3.51 -23.25 10.94
C THR A 160 2.06 -22.77 10.89
N LYS A 161 1.51 -22.36 12.05
CA LYS A 161 0.12 -21.80 12.10
C LYS A 161 -0.04 -20.57 11.21
N LYS A 162 0.97 -19.69 11.20
CA LYS A 162 0.97 -18.46 10.40
C LYS A 162 1.12 -18.78 8.91
N GLY A 163 2.08 -19.62 8.54
CA GLY A 163 2.28 -20.07 7.17
C GLY A 163 1.04 -20.77 6.60
N LYS A 164 0.37 -21.62 7.38
CA LYS A 164 -0.88 -22.25 6.99
C LYS A 164 -1.98 -21.23 6.69
N LYS A 165 -2.17 -20.24 7.58
CA LYS A 165 -3.15 -19.15 7.40
C LYS A 165 -2.82 -18.30 6.17
N LEU A 166 -1.53 -18.01 5.94
CA LEU A 166 -1.06 -17.30 4.76
C LEU A 166 -1.37 -18.08 3.48
N LEU A 167 -1.03 -19.37 3.44
CA LEU A 167 -1.32 -20.24 2.30
C LEU A 167 -2.83 -20.34 2.01
N GLU A 168 -3.65 -20.44 3.04
CA GLU A 168 -5.11 -20.44 2.90
C GLU A 168 -5.60 -19.15 2.25
N SER A 169 -5.04 -18.00 2.62
CA SER A 169 -5.42 -16.68 2.09
C SER A 169 -4.99 -16.46 0.64
N PHE A 170 -3.87 -17.03 0.23
CA PHE A 170 -3.26 -16.84 -1.09
C PHE A 170 -3.39 -18.04 -2.03
N SER A 171 -3.91 -19.18 -1.57
CA SER A 171 -4.22 -20.31 -2.44
C SER A 171 -5.33 -19.98 -3.44
N ARG A 172 -5.53 -20.82 -4.45
CA ARG A 172 -6.59 -20.64 -5.49
C ARG A 172 -8.00 -20.42 -4.94
N LYS A 173 -8.30 -20.97 -3.76
CA LYS A 173 -9.56 -20.76 -3.03
C LYS A 173 -9.46 -19.62 -2.02
N GLY A 174 -8.28 -19.00 -1.90
CA GLY A 174 -8.01 -17.97 -0.94
C GLY A 174 -8.57 -16.62 -1.36
N LYS A 175 -8.90 -15.84 -0.37
CA LYS A 175 -9.50 -14.51 -0.49
C LYS A 175 -8.76 -13.56 -1.42
N TRP A 176 -7.43 -13.61 -1.46
CA TRP A 176 -6.60 -12.66 -2.18
C TRP A 176 -6.03 -13.17 -3.49
N TYR A 177 -6.32 -14.45 -3.82
CA TYR A 177 -5.78 -15.10 -5.01
C TYR A 177 -6.02 -14.28 -6.28
N ASN A 178 -7.26 -13.80 -6.49
CA ASN A 178 -7.62 -13.04 -7.68
C ASN A 178 -6.83 -11.75 -7.83
N LEU A 179 -6.62 -11.01 -6.73
CA LEU A 179 -5.81 -9.78 -6.77
C LEU A 179 -4.35 -10.07 -7.14
N LEU A 180 -3.78 -11.16 -6.64
CA LEU A 180 -2.41 -11.50 -6.98
C LEU A 180 -2.29 -12.07 -8.39
N ALA A 181 -3.14 -13.03 -8.76
CA ALA A 181 -3.04 -13.72 -10.04
C ALA A 181 -3.44 -12.83 -11.23
N SER A 182 -4.51 -12.04 -11.08
CA SER A 182 -5.05 -11.23 -12.18
C SER A 182 -4.32 -9.90 -12.37
N TYR A 183 -3.64 -9.40 -11.34
CA TYR A 183 -3.00 -8.08 -11.38
C TYR A 183 -1.50 -8.16 -11.10
N VAL A 184 -1.06 -8.61 -9.93
CA VAL A 184 0.37 -8.59 -9.57
C VAL A 184 1.19 -9.52 -10.48
N LEU A 185 0.70 -10.72 -10.78
CA LEU A 185 1.37 -11.71 -11.64
C LEU A 185 0.99 -11.59 -13.12
N ASN A 186 0.19 -10.60 -13.49
CA ASN A 186 -0.24 -10.37 -14.87
C ASN A 186 0.64 -9.31 -15.53
N ASN A 187 1.45 -9.74 -16.50
CA ASN A 187 2.39 -8.85 -17.20
C ASN A 187 1.68 -7.74 -17.98
N GLU A 188 0.52 -8.03 -18.59
CA GLU A 188 -0.24 -7.03 -19.34
C GLU A 188 -0.79 -5.95 -18.39
N PHE A 189 -1.32 -6.36 -17.24
CA PHE A 189 -1.73 -5.41 -16.21
C PHE A 189 -0.56 -4.55 -15.72
N MET A 190 0.61 -5.15 -15.47
CA MET A 190 1.80 -4.42 -15.03
C MET A 190 2.29 -3.40 -16.07
N LYS A 191 2.18 -3.73 -17.35
CA LYS A 191 2.46 -2.78 -18.44
C LYS A 191 1.47 -1.61 -18.45
N GLN A 192 0.17 -1.89 -18.35
CA GLN A 192 -0.85 -0.84 -18.26
C GLN A 192 -0.69 0.00 -16.99
N LEU A 193 -0.27 -0.61 -15.89
CA LEU A 193 0.03 0.08 -14.65
C LEU A 193 1.20 1.05 -14.83
N ASP A 194 2.25 0.65 -15.56
CA ASP A 194 3.39 1.51 -15.91
C ASP A 194 2.94 2.76 -16.66
N GLU A 195 2.12 2.60 -17.68
CA GLU A 195 1.57 3.71 -18.47
C GLU A 195 0.80 4.70 -17.56
N LYS A 196 0.04 4.19 -16.59
CA LYS A 196 -0.72 5.02 -15.64
C LYS A 196 0.19 5.76 -14.65
N TYR A 197 1.27 5.12 -14.18
CA TYR A 197 2.29 5.78 -13.36
C TYR A 197 2.93 6.93 -14.13
N HIS A 198 3.33 6.71 -15.38
CA HIS A 198 3.88 7.76 -16.23
C HIS A 198 2.89 8.91 -16.44
N ALA A 199 1.62 8.62 -16.69
CA ALA A 199 0.59 9.63 -16.94
C ALA A 199 0.32 10.56 -15.74
N CYS A 200 0.60 10.12 -14.50
CA CYS A 200 0.38 10.92 -13.29
C CYS A 200 1.67 11.23 -12.51
N ALA A 201 2.84 10.98 -13.09
CA ALA A 201 4.15 11.11 -12.44
C ALA A 201 4.37 12.47 -11.74
N ASN A 202 3.87 13.55 -12.32
CA ASN A 202 3.96 14.91 -11.77
C ASN A 202 3.25 15.09 -10.42
N LYS A 203 2.43 14.12 -9.99
CA LYS A 203 1.74 14.13 -8.69
C LYS A 203 2.31 13.09 -7.71
N LEU A 204 3.25 12.25 -8.12
CA LEU A 204 3.71 11.12 -7.34
C LEU A 204 4.86 11.48 -6.40
N THR A 205 4.84 10.87 -5.22
CA THR A 205 5.96 10.81 -4.28
C THR A 205 6.03 9.38 -3.76
N PHE A 206 7.22 8.81 -3.74
CA PHE A 206 7.45 7.41 -3.39
C PHE A 206 8.07 7.30 -2.00
N ILE A 207 7.53 6.43 -1.16
CA ILE A 207 8.06 6.11 0.17
C ILE A 207 8.12 4.60 0.33
N ILE A 208 9.25 4.10 0.84
CA ILE A 208 9.45 2.67 1.09
C ILE A 208 10.24 2.45 2.38
N GLY A 209 10.10 1.29 2.99
CA GLY A 209 10.96 0.84 4.09
C GLY A 209 12.34 0.40 3.60
N GLU A 210 13.35 0.50 4.46
CA GLU A 210 14.74 0.16 4.16
C GLU A 210 14.91 -1.30 3.73
N ASN A 211 14.15 -2.20 4.35
CA ASN A 211 14.18 -3.65 4.11
C ASN A 211 12.82 -4.17 3.62
N ASP A 212 12.20 -3.48 2.67
CA ASP A 212 10.96 -3.96 2.05
C ASP A 212 11.26 -5.09 1.06
N ASN A 213 11.23 -6.32 1.54
CA ASN A 213 11.49 -7.50 0.74
C ASN A 213 10.31 -7.87 -0.19
N ILE A 214 9.11 -7.33 0.04
CA ILE A 214 7.92 -7.64 -0.77
C ILE A 214 7.95 -6.89 -2.10
N ILE A 215 8.19 -5.59 -2.05
CA ILE A 215 8.25 -4.75 -3.25
C ILE A 215 9.68 -4.70 -3.81
N GLY A 216 10.70 -4.69 -2.94
CA GLY A 216 12.08 -4.45 -3.27
C GLY A 216 12.43 -2.98 -3.14
N THR A 217 13.24 -2.65 -2.12
CA THR A 217 13.58 -1.25 -1.83
C THR A 217 14.35 -0.62 -2.98
N GLU A 218 15.35 -1.31 -3.51
CA GLU A 218 16.16 -0.81 -4.62
C GLU A 218 15.35 -0.67 -5.91
N GLU A 219 14.57 -1.69 -6.26
CA GLU A 219 13.72 -1.70 -7.44
C GLU A 219 12.70 -0.56 -7.41
N PHE A 220 12.10 -0.32 -6.24
CA PHE A 220 11.12 0.75 -6.05
C PHE A 220 11.74 2.15 -6.20
N ILE A 221 12.91 2.37 -5.62
CA ILE A 221 13.64 3.63 -5.73
C ILE A 221 14.11 3.88 -7.18
N ASN A 222 14.61 2.84 -7.84
CA ASN A 222 15.03 2.94 -9.25
C ASN A 222 13.84 3.23 -10.17
N TYR A 223 12.67 2.64 -9.87
CA TYR A 223 11.44 2.94 -10.60
C TYR A 223 11.00 4.40 -10.39
N ALA A 224 11.01 4.90 -9.16
CA ALA A 224 10.71 6.30 -8.88
C ALA A 224 11.65 7.25 -9.63
N LYS A 225 12.95 6.92 -9.69
CA LYS A 225 13.95 7.69 -10.46
C LYS A 225 13.66 7.70 -11.96
N SER A 226 13.25 6.56 -12.54
CA SER A 226 12.90 6.49 -13.97
C SER A 226 11.71 7.37 -14.33
N LEU A 227 10.80 7.61 -13.37
CA LEU A 227 9.66 8.52 -13.49
C LEU A 227 10.02 10.00 -13.18
N ASN A 228 11.27 10.30 -12.80
CA ASN A 228 11.68 11.59 -12.25
C ASN A 228 10.86 12.02 -11.02
N CYS A 229 10.43 11.06 -10.21
CA CYS A 229 9.65 11.30 -9.00
C CYS A 229 10.52 11.33 -7.76
N PRO A 230 10.19 12.17 -6.74
CA PRO A 230 10.87 12.14 -5.45
C PRO A 230 10.61 10.80 -4.75
N SER A 231 11.65 10.25 -4.11
CA SER A 231 11.59 8.99 -3.37
C SER A 231 12.34 9.08 -2.05
N TYR A 232 11.81 8.41 -1.03
CA TYR A 232 12.30 8.46 0.35
C TYR A 232 12.27 7.08 0.98
N ILE A 233 13.29 6.76 1.77
CA ILE A 233 13.30 5.58 2.64
C ILE A 233 12.89 6.04 4.03
N LEU A 234 11.66 5.73 4.45
CA LEU A 234 11.05 6.14 5.72
C LEU A 234 10.39 4.94 6.39
N GLY A 235 11.13 4.24 7.23
CA GLY A 235 10.68 3.02 7.89
C GLY A 235 11.62 1.86 7.61
N LYS A 236 11.34 0.70 8.22
CA LYS A 236 12.19 -0.48 8.12
C LYS A 236 11.61 -1.55 7.20
N THR A 237 10.29 -1.71 7.20
CA THR A 237 9.61 -2.86 6.58
C THR A 237 8.67 -2.44 5.45
N HIS A 238 7.90 -3.39 4.91
CA HIS A 238 6.82 -3.14 3.94
C HIS A 238 5.72 -2.19 4.47
N SER A 239 5.70 -1.90 5.77
CA SER A 239 4.68 -1.03 6.39
C SER A 239 5.30 0.21 7.04
N PRO A 240 5.91 1.14 6.29
CA PRO A 240 6.58 2.33 6.85
C PRO A 240 5.72 3.14 7.82
N ILE A 241 4.40 3.17 7.59
CA ILE A 241 3.44 3.88 8.44
C ILE A 241 3.31 3.26 9.84
N LYS A 242 3.54 1.95 9.97
CA LYS A 242 3.57 1.26 11.27
C LYS A 242 4.93 1.40 11.95
N ASP A 243 5.99 1.40 11.16
CA ASP A 243 7.37 1.44 11.65
C ASP A 243 7.72 2.81 12.21
N ASN A 244 7.30 3.88 11.52
CA ASN A 244 7.73 5.26 11.78
C ASN A 244 6.58 6.26 11.68
N PRO A 245 5.51 6.12 12.50
CA PRO A 245 4.29 6.92 12.38
C PRO A 245 4.54 8.41 12.58
N ASP A 246 5.41 8.81 13.49
CA ASP A 246 5.72 10.21 13.78
C ASP A 246 6.41 10.88 12.62
N VAL A 247 7.42 10.21 12.04
CA VAL A 247 8.14 10.71 10.86
C VAL A 247 7.20 10.81 9.66
N LEU A 248 6.33 9.80 9.44
CA LEU A 248 5.37 9.84 8.35
C LEU A 248 4.31 10.94 8.56
N ASN A 249 3.82 11.12 9.79
CA ASN A 249 2.87 12.19 10.10
C ASN A 249 3.49 13.58 9.88
N PHE A 250 4.74 13.76 10.29
CA PHE A 250 5.51 14.97 10.02
C PHE A 250 5.70 15.18 8.51
N PHE A 251 6.10 14.14 7.79
CA PHE A 251 6.25 14.17 6.33
C PHE A 251 4.94 14.55 5.63
N PHE A 252 3.82 13.95 6.00
CA PHE A 252 2.52 14.27 5.42
C PHE A 252 2.14 15.73 5.61
N SER A 253 2.53 16.34 6.71
CA SER A 253 2.23 17.75 6.99
C SER A 253 2.81 18.72 5.93
N HIS A 254 3.83 18.30 5.17
CA HIS A 254 4.41 19.10 4.09
C HIS A 254 3.52 19.20 2.85
N PHE A 255 2.62 18.24 2.65
CA PHE A 255 1.65 18.25 1.55
C PHE A 255 0.34 18.96 1.88
N VAL A 256 0.23 19.50 3.08
CA VAL A 256 -0.94 20.29 3.48
C VAL A 256 -0.90 21.64 2.78
N GLN A 257 -2.04 22.03 2.23
CA GLN A 257 -2.21 23.34 1.62
C GLN A 257 -2.00 24.43 2.67
N THR A 258 -0.89 25.12 2.63
CA THR A 258 -0.59 26.30 3.45
C THR A 258 -0.79 27.54 2.61
N LYS A 259 -1.35 28.62 3.21
CA LYS A 259 -1.49 29.92 2.54
C LYS A 259 -0.15 30.61 2.24
N LYS A 260 1.00 30.05 2.68
CA LYS A 260 2.34 30.63 2.51
C LYS A 260 3.25 29.72 1.65
N ARG A 261 3.70 30.30 0.60
CA ARG A 261 4.68 29.91 -0.40
C ARG A 261 6.07 29.73 0.20
N PHE A 262 6.47 28.56 0.78
CA PHE A 262 7.89 28.25 1.03
C PHE A 262 8.11 26.74 1.00
N TRP A 263 7.98 26.15 -0.17
CA TRP A 263 8.00 24.70 -0.31
C TRP A 263 9.42 24.13 -0.42
N PHE A 264 10.30 24.77 -1.15
CA PHE A 264 11.64 24.24 -1.44
C PHE A 264 12.63 24.29 -0.27
N GLN A 265 12.58 25.30 0.58
CA GLN A 265 13.54 25.43 1.70
C GLN A 265 13.27 24.44 2.85
N LYS A 266 12.04 23.99 3.05
CA LYS A 266 11.67 23.01 4.10
C LYS A 266 12.09 21.58 3.76
N PHE A 267 12.19 21.24 2.49
CA PHE A 267 12.53 19.87 2.04
C PHE A 267 14.00 19.51 2.31
N THR A 268 14.91 20.41 2.09
CA THR A 268 16.34 20.19 2.36
C THR A 268 16.63 20.07 3.86
N THR A 269 15.92 20.82 4.69
CA THR A 269 16.00 20.71 6.16
C THR A 269 15.38 19.41 6.66
N PHE A 270 14.33 18.91 6.02
CA PHE A 270 13.67 17.66 6.33
C PHE A 270 14.57 16.45 6.08
N GLN A 271 15.26 16.38 4.95
CA GLN A 271 16.23 15.31 4.66
C GLN A 271 17.36 15.26 5.69
N LYS A 272 17.84 16.41 6.15
CA LYS A 272 18.88 16.50 7.16
C LYS A 272 18.42 15.98 8.53
N ASN A 273 17.18 16.30 8.93
CA ASN A 273 16.62 15.90 10.23
C ASN A 273 16.19 14.44 10.29
N ILE A 274 15.82 13.81 9.16
CA ILE A 274 15.47 12.38 9.12
C ILE A 274 16.71 11.49 9.33
N ILE A 275 17.86 11.90 8.81
CA ILE A 275 19.11 11.15 8.96
C ILE A 275 19.55 11.13 10.44
N ASP A 276 19.17 12.16 11.22
CA ASP A 276 19.52 12.28 12.63
C ASP A 276 18.52 11.62 13.61
N ILE A 277 17.33 11.22 13.14
CA ILE A 277 16.37 10.49 13.99
C ILE A 277 16.76 9.02 14.01
N LYS A 278 17.66 8.65 14.93
CA LYS A 278 17.89 7.25 15.29
C LYS A 278 16.61 6.67 15.86
N THR A 279 16.07 5.67 15.19
CA THR A 279 14.87 4.93 15.62
C THR A 279 15.16 4.21 16.93
N SER A 280 14.62 4.70 18.04
CA SER A 280 14.37 3.89 19.22
C SER A 280 13.01 3.24 19.00
N ASP A 281 12.97 1.95 18.76
CA ASP A 281 12.03 0.98 19.34
C ASP A 281 12.03 -0.29 18.51
N GLU A 282 12.54 -1.31 19.12
CA GLU A 282 12.38 -2.71 18.75
C GLU A 282 10.98 -3.16 19.20
N ALA A 283 9.98 -3.09 18.35
CA ALA A 283 8.72 -3.74 18.63
C ALA A 283 7.97 -4.11 17.33
N ASP A 284 7.61 -5.37 17.23
CA ASP A 284 6.65 -5.98 16.32
C ASP A 284 7.08 -6.24 14.86
N ASN A 285 8.25 -6.81 14.69
CA ASN A 285 8.74 -7.35 13.40
C ASN A 285 8.32 -8.80 13.12
N GLU A 286 7.37 -9.38 13.87
CA GLU A 286 7.13 -10.83 13.81
C GLU A 286 6.49 -11.34 12.50
N GLU A 287 5.65 -10.56 11.80
CA GLU A 287 4.95 -11.07 10.62
C GLU A 287 5.80 -11.10 9.33
N ILE A 288 6.79 -10.22 9.22
CA ILE A 288 7.63 -10.09 8.01
C ILE A 288 8.90 -10.92 8.17
N ASN A 289 9.44 -11.02 9.38
CA ASN A 289 10.59 -11.84 9.68
C ASN A 289 10.35 -13.35 9.49
N GLU A 290 9.10 -13.83 9.50
CA GLU A 290 8.84 -15.25 9.23
C GLU A 290 8.92 -15.61 7.74
N LEU A 291 8.55 -14.71 6.83
CA LEU A 291 8.83 -14.92 5.40
C LEU A 291 10.34 -14.88 5.13
N ASP A 292 11.06 -13.96 5.76
CA ASP A 292 12.52 -13.86 5.67
C ASP A 292 13.24 -15.05 6.34
N ASN A 293 12.69 -15.59 7.43
CA ASN A 293 13.26 -16.76 8.11
C ASN A 293 13.01 -18.05 7.33
N ILE A 294 11.83 -18.21 6.71
CA ILE A 294 11.56 -19.34 5.81
C ILE A 294 12.53 -19.31 4.62
N LEU A 295 12.90 -18.11 4.15
CA LEU A 295 13.83 -17.93 3.03
C LEU A 295 15.31 -18.18 3.40
N LYS A 296 15.71 -17.85 4.64
CA LYS A 296 17.11 -18.03 5.13
C LYS A 296 17.43 -19.46 5.54
N ASP A 297 16.46 -20.24 5.97
CA ASP A 297 16.65 -21.64 6.35
C ASP A 297 16.84 -22.56 5.13
N GLU A 298 16.52 -22.09 3.92
CA GLU A 298 16.77 -22.85 2.68
C GLU A 298 18.14 -22.57 2.04
N GLU A 299 18.93 -21.60 2.54
CA GLU A 299 20.30 -21.33 2.07
C GLU A 299 21.39 -22.06 2.88
N LYS A 300 21.02 -22.95 3.83
CA LYS A 300 21.93 -23.86 4.54
C LYS A 300 21.70 -25.30 4.14
#